data_ae893899f22c5316e43b91c7402edbdc
#
_entry.id   ae893899f22c5316e43b91c7402edbdc
#
_cell.length_a   1.000
_cell.length_b   1.000
_cell.length_c   1.000
_cell.angle_alpha   90.00
_cell.angle_beta   90.00
_cell.angle_gamma   90.00
#
_symmetry.space_group_name_H-M   'P 1'
#
loop_
_entity.id
_entity.type
_entity.pdbx_description
1 polymer ?
#
loop_
_entity_poly.entity_id
_entity_poly.type
_entity_poly.pdbx_seq_one_letter_code
_entity_poly.pdbx_strand_id
1 'polypeptide(L)'
;GDVLGCTDEIALNYNVNATYDDGSCQYPNLSLNPVSTELCLGDTVLISWSGGNPSLAIDIGLINVTTNTSEGSIDVVDNTGEYLWVIEDVIAGTGVVYRFYIQDHPWPPSSWSYGSNFTILDDCYDIVYGCTDSLAPNYDVDATIDDGSCDFASCGCPEDVNGDGIISVPDILVLLAEFGCLSVCSADISGDDSTNVQDLLLLLAVFGTTC
;
A
#
# COMPACT_ATOMS: atom_id res chain seq x y z
N GLY A 1 10.26 -60.34 13.46
CA GLY A 1 11.46 -59.55 13.73
C GLY A 1 11.19 -58.10 13.35
N ASP A 2 11.88 -57.18 13.99
CA ASP A 2 11.74 -55.72 13.70
C ASP A 2 12.16 -55.44 12.26
N VAL A 3 11.35 -54.69 11.55
CA VAL A 3 11.64 -54.22 10.20
C VAL A 3 12.14 -52.76 10.32
N LEU A 4 13.40 -52.57 9.99
CA LEU A 4 14.04 -51.25 9.99
C LEU A 4 13.64 -50.46 8.72
N GLY A 5 13.48 -49.17 8.86
CA GLY A 5 13.17 -48.24 7.77
C GLY A 5 12.50 -46.98 8.27
N CYS A 6 12.23 -46.04 7.35
CA CYS A 6 11.52 -44.83 7.69
C CYS A 6 10.06 -45.11 8.07
N THR A 7 9.64 -44.66 9.26
CA THR A 7 8.29 -44.82 9.79
C THR A 7 7.43 -43.57 9.69
N ASP A 8 7.96 -42.46 9.15
CA ASP A 8 7.24 -41.21 8.96
C ASP A 8 6.49 -41.21 7.62
N GLU A 9 5.15 -41.12 7.68
CA GLU A 9 4.26 -41.15 6.51
C GLU A 9 4.46 -39.96 5.55
N ILE A 10 5.06 -38.86 6.04
CA ILE A 10 5.32 -37.64 5.24
C ILE A 10 6.64 -37.79 4.45
N ALA A 11 7.51 -38.70 4.87
CA ALA A 11 8.79 -38.90 4.21
C ALA A 11 8.64 -39.52 2.81
N LEU A 12 9.52 -39.11 1.88
CA LEU A 12 9.56 -39.63 0.51
C LEU A 12 9.83 -41.11 0.42
N ASN A 13 10.53 -41.67 1.40
CA ASN A 13 10.92 -43.09 1.49
C ASN A 13 10.21 -43.80 2.63
N TYR A 14 9.00 -43.37 3.00
CA TYR A 14 8.16 -44.06 3.99
C TYR A 14 8.04 -45.56 3.68
N ASN A 15 8.25 -46.38 4.67
CA ASN A 15 8.09 -47.83 4.57
C ASN A 15 6.97 -48.30 5.49
N VAL A 16 5.80 -48.63 4.91
CA VAL A 16 4.60 -49.07 5.64
C VAL A 16 4.85 -50.35 6.45
N ASN A 17 5.89 -51.14 6.14
CA ASN A 17 6.24 -52.34 6.86
C ASN A 17 7.29 -52.13 7.96
N ALA A 18 7.88 -50.91 8.04
CA ALA A 18 8.83 -50.61 9.10
C ALA A 18 8.12 -50.58 10.46
N THR A 19 8.71 -51.28 11.42
CA THR A 19 8.26 -51.28 12.81
C THR A 19 9.20 -50.52 13.73
N TYR A 20 10.35 -50.11 13.20
CA TYR A 20 11.36 -49.34 13.91
C TYR A 20 12.02 -48.35 12.95
N ASP A 21 12.03 -47.07 13.34
CA ASP A 21 12.69 -46.01 12.57
C ASP A 21 14.21 -46.15 12.70
N ASP A 22 14.87 -46.24 11.56
CA ASP A 22 16.33 -46.37 11.48
C ASP A 22 17.02 -45.00 11.16
N GLY A 23 16.27 -43.92 11.15
CA GLY A 23 16.76 -42.59 10.83
C GLY A 23 17.00 -42.35 9.35
N SER A 24 16.51 -43.26 8.47
CA SER A 24 16.70 -43.12 7.01
C SER A 24 15.67 -42.22 6.31
N CYS A 25 14.74 -41.60 7.05
CA CYS A 25 13.70 -40.79 6.48
C CYS A 25 14.25 -39.63 5.62
N GLN A 26 13.73 -39.53 4.40
CA GLN A 26 14.07 -38.46 3.46
C GLN A 26 12.85 -37.56 3.23
N TYR A 27 13.06 -36.27 3.31
CA TYR A 27 12.00 -35.27 3.13
C TYR A 27 12.20 -34.44 1.85
N PRO A 28 11.12 -33.90 1.28
CA PRO A 28 11.25 -32.93 0.18
C PRO A 28 12.14 -31.76 0.60
N ASN A 29 12.91 -31.22 -0.33
CA ASN A 29 13.67 -30.00 -0.07
C ASN A 29 12.73 -28.85 0.30
N LEU A 30 13.22 -27.95 1.16
CA LEU A 30 12.54 -26.70 1.44
C LEU A 30 12.36 -25.87 0.15
N SER A 31 11.20 -25.26 0.01
CA SER A 31 10.85 -24.39 -1.10
C SER A 31 10.05 -23.19 -0.61
N LEU A 32 10.63 -21.99 -0.69
CA LEU A 32 9.93 -20.73 -0.38
C LEU A 32 8.97 -20.35 -1.48
N ASN A 33 7.76 -19.95 -1.06
CA ASN A 33 6.81 -19.32 -1.97
C ASN A 33 7.21 -17.86 -2.24
N PRO A 34 6.87 -17.31 -3.42
CA PRO A 34 7.17 -15.93 -3.73
C PRO A 34 6.37 -14.97 -2.85
N VAL A 35 6.97 -13.85 -2.50
CA VAL A 35 6.32 -12.68 -1.88
C VAL A 35 6.16 -11.56 -2.89
N SER A 36 5.46 -10.47 -2.52
CA SER A 36 5.40 -9.25 -3.33
C SER A 36 6.80 -8.73 -3.65
N THR A 37 6.98 -8.12 -4.81
CA THR A 37 8.26 -7.52 -5.23
C THR A 37 8.56 -6.20 -4.53
N GLU A 38 7.53 -5.57 -3.96
CA GLU A 38 7.62 -4.34 -3.18
C GLU A 38 6.89 -4.54 -1.85
N LEU A 39 7.54 -4.21 -0.77
CA LEU A 39 7.06 -4.30 0.61
C LEU A 39 7.35 -2.96 1.30
N CYS A 40 6.62 -2.66 2.37
CA CYS A 40 6.71 -1.39 3.07
C CYS A 40 7.17 -1.59 4.51
N LEU A 41 7.91 -0.63 5.06
CA LEU A 41 8.17 -0.61 6.50
C LEU A 41 6.85 -0.60 7.29
N GLY A 42 6.78 -1.44 8.32
CA GLY A 42 5.59 -1.63 9.14
C GLY A 42 4.59 -2.66 8.63
N ASP A 43 4.74 -3.13 7.38
CA ASP A 43 3.89 -4.18 6.84
C ASP A 43 4.11 -5.52 7.55
N THR A 44 3.06 -6.33 7.56
CA THR A 44 3.12 -7.73 7.98
C THR A 44 3.13 -8.62 6.75
N VAL A 45 4.21 -9.37 6.57
CA VAL A 45 4.42 -10.26 5.42
C VAL A 45 4.24 -11.70 5.84
N LEU A 46 3.42 -12.45 5.09
CA LEU A 46 3.32 -13.89 5.23
C LEU A 46 4.45 -14.55 4.43
N ILE A 47 5.43 -15.09 5.13
CA ILE A 47 6.49 -15.93 4.57
C ILE A 47 6.00 -17.38 4.64
N SER A 48 5.86 -18.03 3.49
CA SER A 48 5.35 -19.40 3.45
C SER A 48 6.25 -20.33 2.63
N TRP A 49 6.29 -21.59 3.01
CA TRP A 49 7.15 -22.58 2.38
C TRP A 49 6.50 -23.96 2.39
N SER A 50 7.13 -24.88 1.68
CA SER A 50 6.80 -26.30 1.71
C SER A 50 8.06 -27.14 1.83
N GLY A 51 7.91 -28.41 2.23
CA GLY A 51 9.01 -29.36 2.36
C GLY A 51 9.76 -29.23 3.68
N GLY A 52 10.97 -29.78 3.72
CA GLY A 52 11.79 -29.92 4.93
C GLY A 52 11.35 -31.05 5.82
N ASN A 53 12.19 -31.34 6.82
CA ASN A 53 11.86 -32.30 7.88
C ASN A 53 10.91 -31.63 8.90
N PRO A 54 9.70 -32.20 9.14
CA PRO A 54 8.73 -31.58 10.05
C PRO A 54 9.18 -31.59 11.52
N SER A 55 10.18 -32.40 11.87
CA SER A 55 10.74 -32.48 13.23
C SER A 55 11.86 -31.47 13.48
N LEU A 56 12.29 -30.72 12.45
CA LEU A 56 13.33 -29.70 12.57
C LEU A 56 12.70 -28.31 12.56
N ALA A 57 13.30 -27.39 13.32
CA ALA A 57 12.96 -25.99 13.23
C ALA A 57 13.48 -25.36 11.91
N ILE A 58 12.89 -24.27 11.51
CA ILE A 58 13.25 -23.50 10.32
C ILE A 58 13.85 -22.18 10.76
N ASP A 59 15.07 -21.91 10.36
CA ASP A 59 15.71 -20.59 10.46
C ASP A 59 15.33 -19.77 9.25
N ILE A 60 14.68 -18.66 9.47
CA ILE A 60 14.23 -17.68 8.46
C ILE A 60 15.13 -16.48 8.57
N GLY A 61 15.69 -16.03 7.47
CA GLY A 61 16.54 -14.85 7.49
C GLY A 61 16.48 -14.04 6.19
N LEU A 62 17.21 -12.92 6.21
CA LEU A 62 17.22 -11.91 5.17
C LEU A 62 18.62 -11.75 4.58
N ILE A 63 18.69 -11.67 3.27
CA ILE A 63 19.91 -11.34 2.53
C ILE A 63 19.69 -10.02 1.80
N ASN A 64 20.60 -9.09 2.00
CA ASN A 64 20.75 -7.92 1.15
C ASN A 64 21.47 -8.34 -0.14
N VAL A 65 20.71 -8.43 -1.22
CA VAL A 65 21.22 -8.86 -2.52
C VAL A 65 22.14 -7.79 -3.15
N THR A 66 21.87 -6.51 -2.84
CA THR A 66 22.67 -5.39 -3.37
C THR A 66 24.10 -5.42 -2.87
N THR A 67 24.32 -5.76 -1.60
CA THR A 67 25.65 -5.86 -0.97
C THR A 67 26.16 -7.30 -0.93
N ASN A 68 25.29 -8.28 -1.19
CA ASN A 68 25.53 -9.72 -1.04
C ASN A 68 25.93 -10.11 0.40
N THR A 69 25.26 -9.51 1.38
CA THR A 69 25.46 -9.75 2.80
C THR A 69 24.20 -10.32 3.46
N SER A 70 24.37 -11.18 4.47
CA SER A 70 23.27 -11.58 5.32
C SER A 70 22.99 -10.48 6.33
N GLU A 71 21.72 -10.09 6.47
CA GLU A 71 21.24 -9.19 7.54
C GLU A 71 21.00 -9.96 8.85
N GLY A 72 21.09 -11.29 8.80
CA GLY A 72 20.91 -12.18 9.95
C GLY A 72 19.63 -13.01 9.87
N SER A 73 19.40 -13.76 10.95
CA SER A 73 18.17 -14.53 11.15
C SER A 73 17.07 -13.61 11.65
N ILE A 74 15.90 -13.70 11.04
CA ILE A 74 14.67 -13.06 11.50
C ILE A 74 14.14 -13.83 12.71
N ASP A 75 13.98 -15.15 12.55
CA ASP A 75 13.47 -16.01 13.62
C ASP A 75 13.81 -17.48 13.33
N VAL A 76 13.71 -18.32 14.37
CA VAL A 76 13.80 -19.78 14.27
C VAL A 76 12.52 -20.39 14.80
N VAL A 77 11.74 -20.97 13.89
CA VAL A 77 10.35 -21.40 14.17
C VAL A 77 10.16 -22.89 13.87
N ASP A 78 9.08 -23.46 14.38
CA ASP A 78 8.69 -24.83 14.01
C ASP A 78 8.35 -24.89 12.50
N ASN A 79 8.58 -26.06 11.87
CA ASN A 79 8.27 -26.24 10.45
C ASN A 79 6.76 -26.39 10.22
N THR A 80 6.03 -25.30 10.40
CA THR A 80 4.56 -25.20 10.18
C THR A 80 4.18 -24.88 8.75
N GLY A 81 5.14 -24.43 7.92
CA GLY A 81 4.94 -24.02 6.55
C GLY A 81 4.67 -22.53 6.36
N GLU A 82 4.56 -21.75 7.44
CA GLU A 82 4.30 -20.30 7.36
C GLU A 82 4.80 -19.55 8.60
N TYR A 83 5.11 -18.26 8.40
CA TYR A 83 5.51 -17.32 9.42
C TYR A 83 5.06 -15.91 9.05
N LEU A 84 4.52 -15.16 10.01
CA LEU A 84 4.17 -13.74 9.84
C LEU A 84 5.32 -12.87 10.36
N TRP A 85 5.89 -12.06 9.48
CA TRP A 85 6.97 -11.14 9.79
C TRP A 85 6.48 -9.69 9.67
N VAL A 86 6.72 -8.89 10.72
CA VAL A 86 6.54 -7.44 10.68
C VAL A 86 7.88 -6.82 10.26
N ILE A 87 7.86 -5.97 9.23
CA ILE A 87 9.06 -5.34 8.70
C ILE A 87 9.48 -4.20 9.61
N GLU A 88 10.44 -4.47 10.50
CA GLU A 88 11.02 -3.51 11.42
C GLU A 88 12.55 -3.49 11.24
N ASP A 89 13.18 -2.35 11.54
CA ASP A 89 14.64 -2.19 11.65
C ASP A 89 15.49 -2.68 10.45
N VAL A 90 14.92 -2.69 9.24
CA VAL A 90 15.66 -2.97 8.02
C VAL A 90 16.04 -1.69 7.29
N ILE A 91 17.15 -1.73 6.56
CA ILE A 91 17.54 -0.61 5.70
C ILE A 91 16.55 -0.56 4.53
N ALA A 92 15.58 0.33 4.63
CA ALA A 92 14.68 0.65 3.54
C ALA A 92 15.31 1.68 2.61
N GLY A 93 14.79 1.78 1.41
CA GLY A 93 15.18 2.81 0.45
C GLY A 93 15.24 2.32 -0.99
N THR A 94 15.23 3.27 -1.90
CA THR A 94 15.28 2.98 -3.33
C THR A 94 16.61 2.33 -3.72
N GLY A 95 16.52 1.17 -4.38
CA GLY A 95 17.67 0.45 -4.92
C GLY A 95 18.27 -0.60 -3.98
N VAL A 96 17.77 -0.76 -2.77
CA VAL A 96 18.18 -1.88 -1.89
C VAL A 96 17.27 -3.06 -2.19
N VAL A 97 17.89 -4.17 -2.59
CA VAL A 97 17.18 -5.40 -2.96
C VAL A 97 17.45 -6.48 -1.92
N TYR A 98 16.40 -7.11 -1.45
CA TYR A 98 16.44 -8.18 -0.48
C TYR A 98 15.90 -9.49 -1.05
N ARG A 99 16.19 -10.59 -0.37
CA ARG A 99 15.49 -11.87 -0.51
C ARG A 99 15.50 -12.61 0.81
N PHE A 100 14.47 -13.39 1.06
CA PHE A 100 14.45 -14.33 2.17
C PHE A 100 15.32 -15.55 1.87
N TYR A 101 15.85 -16.14 2.93
CA TYR A 101 16.28 -17.54 2.94
C TYR A 101 15.57 -18.29 4.05
N ILE A 102 15.40 -19.57 3.86
CA ILE A 102 15.03 -20.53 4.90
C ILE A 102 15.98 -21.71 4.87
N GLN A 103 16.26 -22.25 6.03
CA GLN A 103 17.07 -23.45 6.19
C GLN A 103 16.62 -24.23 7.41
N ASP A 104 16.81 -25.54 7.39
CA ASP A 104 16.57 -26.35 8.58
C ASP A 104 17.64 -26.06 9.64
N HIS A 105 17.21 -26.14 10.90
CA HIS A 105 18.02 -25.87 12.09
C HIS A 105 18.08 -27.18 12.92
N PRO A 106 19.24 -27.59 13.52
CA PRO A 106 20.45 -26.78 13.71
C PRO A 106 21.44 -26.83 12.54
N TRP A 107 22.37 -25.87 12.55
CA TRP A 107 23.48 -25.81 11.60
C TRP A 107 24.46 -27.00 11.72
N PRO A 108 25.02 -27.59 10.64
CA PRO A 108 24.81 -27.21 9.24
C PRO A 108 23.47 -27.71 8.70
N PRO A 109 22.77 -26.92 7.87
CA PRO A 109 21.46 -27.29 7.34
C PRO A 109 21.58 -28.46 6.36
N SER A 110 20.57 -29.35 6.36
CA SER A 110 20.42 -30.42 5.38
C SER A 110 19.59 -29.97 4.18
N SER A 111 18.78 -28.95 4.36
CA SER A 111 17.94 -28.33 3.31
C SER A 111 17.86 -26.83 3.49
N TRP A 112 17.83 -26.10 2.37
CA TRP A 112 17.63 -24.63 2.35
C TRP A 112 16.95 -24.20 1.06
N SER A 113 16.37 -22.98 1.08
CA SER A 113 15.77 -22.35 -0.07
C SER A 113 15.92 -20.83 -0.01
N TYR A 114 15.95 -20.21 -1.18
CA TYR A 114 15.92 -18.77 -1.34
C TYR A 114 14.61 -18.34 -2.00
N GLY A 115 14.05 -17.23 -1.53
CA GLY A 115 12.87 -16.62 -2.12
C GLY A 115 13.19 -15.73 -3.33
N SER A 116 12.13 -15.13 -3.88
CA SER A 116 12.24 -14.08 -4.89
C SER A 116 12.86 -12.80 -4.30
N ASN A 117 13.43 -11.98 -5.19
CA ASN A 117 13.93 -10.65 -4.81
C ASN A 117 12.75 -9.69 -4.59
N PHE A 118 12.90 -8.79 -3.62
CA PHE A 118 11.96 -7.71 -3.32
C PHE A 118 12.71 -6.46 -2.85
N THR A 119 12.03 -5.32 -2.84
CA THR A 119 12.52 -4.07 -2.26
C THR A 119 11.65 -3.71 -1.05
N ILE A 120 12.25 -2.99 -0.07
CA ILE A 120 11.53 -2.43 1.06
C ILE A 120 11.55 -0.91 0.90
N LEU A 121 10.37 -0.31 0.87
CA LEU A 121 10.18 1.12 0.71
C LEU A 121 10.00 1.77 2.08
N ASP A 122 10.61 2.95 2.28
CA ASP A 122 10.49 3.75 3.51
C ASP A 122 9.06 4.24 3.71
N ASP A 123 8.41 4.53 2.59
CA ASP A 123 7.16 5.25 2.54
C ASP A 123 6.22 4.59 1.53
N CYS A 124 5.27 3.82 2.05
CA CYS A 124 4.17 3.29 1.26
C CYS A 124 2.92 4.06 1.61
N TYR A 125 3.01 5.37 1.55
CA TYR A 125 1.79 6.17 1.58
C TYR A 125 0.93 5.72 0.42
N ASP A 126 -0.27 5.26 0.73
CA ASP A 126 -1.31 5.18 -0.26
C ASP A 126 -1.36 6.54 -0.96
N ILE A 127 -0.98 6.57 -2.24
CA ILE A 127 -1.15 7.77 -3.05
C ILE A 127 -2.65 7.95 -3.18
N VAL A 128 -3.20 8.79 -2.31
CA VAL A 128 -4.60 9.18 -2.36
C VAL A 128 -4.68 10.45 -3.21
N TYR A 129 -5.33 10.32 -4.35
CA TYR A 129 -5.65 11.46 -5.21
C TYR A 129 -6.94 12.10 -4.74
N GLY A 130 -6.94 13.41 -4.63
CA GLY A 130 -8.10 14.18 -4.20
C GLY A 130 -7.77 15.66 -4.06
N CYS A 131 -8.72 16.45 -3.62
CA CYS A 131 -8.51 17.87 -3.37
C CYS A 131 -7.66 18.08 -2.11
N THR A 132 -6.47 18.68 -2.25
CA THR A 132 -5.56 18.98 -1.14
C THR A 132 -5.70 20.41 -0.58
N ASP A 133 -6.59 21.23 -1.16
CA ASP A 133 -6.83 22.59 -0.67
C ASP A 133 -7.89 22.56 0.45
N SER A 134 -7.44 22.92 1.66
CA SER A 134 -8.29 22.94 2.86
C SER A 134 -9.42 23.99 2.82
N LEU A 135 -9.41 24.89 1.83
CA LEU A 135 -10.46 25.87 1.61
C LEU A 135 -11.57 25.35 0.70
N ALA A 136 -11.33 24.27 -0.04
CA ALA A 136 -12.35 23.67 -0.89
C ALA A 136 -13.37 22.86 -0.06
N PRO A 137 -14.68 22.95 -0.34
CA PRO A 137 -15.72 22.17 0.34
C PRO A 137 -15.54 20.67 0.23
N ASN A 138 -14.90 20.20 -0.82
CA ASN A 138 -14.58 18.79 -1.06
C ASN A 138 -13.12 18.45 -0.72
N TYR A 139 -12.48 19.23 0.19
CA TYR A 139 -11.17 18.90 0.73
C TYR A 139 -11.12 17.47 1.27
N ASP A 140 -10.15 16.72 0.83
CA ASP A 140 -9.90 15.37 1.32
C ASP A 140 -8.65 15.38 2.20
N VAL A 141 -8.85 15.17 3.49
CA VAL A 141 -7.77 15.16 4.50
C VAL A 141 -6.78 14.01 4.27
N ASP A 142 -7.22 12.95 3.60
CA ASP A 142 -6.39 11.78 3.29
C ASP A 142 -5.66 11.92 1.93
N ALA A 143 -6.02 12.92 1.11
CA ALA A 143 -5.36 13.18 -0.16
C ALA A 143 -3.91 13.62 0.04
N THR A 144 -2.99 12.91 -0.64
CA THR A 144 -1.55 13.20 -0.63
C THR A 144 -1.09 13.87 -1.92
N ILE A 145 -1.88 13.76 -3.00
CA ILE A 145 -1.63 14.39 -4.31
C ILE A 145 -2.91 15.07 -4.79
N ASP A 146 -2.79 16.36 -5.12
CA ASP A 146 -3.87 17.10 -5.75
C ASP A 146 -4.13 16.57 -7.17
N ASP A 147 -5.36 16.15 -7.45
CA ASP A 147 -5.79 15.65 -8.75
C ASP A 147 -6.57 16.71 -9.57
N GLY A 148 -6.63 17.96 -9.07
CA GLY A 148 -7.38 19.05 -9.68
C GLY A 148 -8.89 18.95 -9.47
N SER A 149 -9.36 18.10 -8.56
CA SER A 149 -10.79 17.93 -8.26
C SER A 149 -11.34 18.94 -7.27
N CYS A 150 -10.51 19.91 -6.79
CA CYS A 150 -10.98 20.92 -5.86
C CYS A 150 -12.18 21.68 -6.46
N ASP A 151 -13.31 21.59 -5.78
CA ASP A 151 -14.54 22.23 -6.23
C ASP A 151 -14.85 23.44 -5.35
N PHE A 152 -14.53 24.61 -5.85
CA PHE A 152 -14.86 25.88 -5.21
C PHE A 152 -16.25 26.41 -5.65
N ALA A 153 -16.81 25.86 -6.73
CA ALA A 153 -18.12 26.28 -7.25
C ALA A 153 -19.29 25.88 -6.33
N SER A 154 -19.09 24.86 -5.49
CA SER A 154 -20.12 24.38 -4.54
C SER A 154 -20.09 25.07 -3.17
N CYS A 155 -19.20 26.04 -2.93
CA CYS A 155 -19.09 26.72 -1.63
C CYS A 155 -20.22 27.72 -1.33
N GLY A 156 -21.24 27.79 -2.16
CA GLY A 156 -22.43 28.60 -1.90
C GLY A 156 -22.17 30.10 -2.00
N CYS A 157 -21.17 30.53 -2.74
CA CYS A 157 -20.92 31.92 -3.13
C CYS A 157 -21.57 32.19 -4.48
N PRO A 158 -22.81 32.59 -4.54
CA PRO A 158 -23.44 32.93 -5.83
C PRO A 158 -22.76 34.07 -6.54
N GLU A 159 -21.91 34.84 -5.84
CA GLU A 159 -21.14 35.97 -6.36
C GLU A 159 -19.88 35.54 -7.10
N ASP A 160 -19.37 34.34 -6.91
CA ASP A 160 -18.29 33.70 -7.70
C ASP A 160 -18.89 33.08 -8.96
N VAL A 161 -19.19 33.96 -9.94
CA VAL A 161 -19.95 33.56 -11.12
C VAL A 161 -19.13 32.74 -12.09
N ASN A 162 -17.80 32.87 -12.07
CA ASN A 162 -16.89 32.10 -12.93
C ASN A 162 -16.38 30.81 -12.30
N GLY A 163 -16.58 30.62 -10.99
CA GLY A 163 -16.20 29.39 -10.24
C GLY A 163 -14.70 29.25 -10.00
N ASP A 164 -13.94 30.37 -9.91
CA ASP A 164 -12.49 30.32 -9.69
C ASP A 164 -12.09 30.44 -8.20
N GLY A 165 -13.08 30.56 -7.30
CA GLY A 165 -12.89 30.65 -5.85
C GLY A 165 -12.55 32.04 -5.34
N ILE A 166 -12.53 33.10 -6.20
CA ILE A 166 -12.17 34.46 -5.84
C ILE A 166 -13.15 35.43 -6.47
N ILE A 167 -13.91 36.19 -5.67
CA ILE A 167 -14.82 37.20 -6.18
C ILE A 167 -14.02 38.44 -6.67
N SER A 168 -13.88 38.56 -7.98
CA SER A 168 -12.94 39.50 -8.59
C SER A 168 -13.45 40.10 -9.89
N VAL A 169 -12.57 40.77 -10.65
CA VAL A 169 -12.95 41.41 -11.93
C VAL A 169 -13.51 40.40 -12.96
N PRO A 170 -12.99 39.20 -13.12
CA PRO A 170 -13.58 38.19 -14.00
C PRO A 170 -15.07 37.95 -13.75
N ASP A 171 -15.52 37.86 -12.49
CA ASP A 171 -16.92 37.64 -12.13
C ASP A 171 -17.81 38.81 -12.58
N ILE A 172 -17.33 40.02 -12.37
CA ILE A 172 -18.03 41.23 -12.88
C ILE A 172 -18.18 41.14 -14.40
N LEU A 173 -17.16 40.70 -15.14
CA LEU A 173 -17.21 40.57 -16.58
C LEU A 173 -18.21 39.52 -17.04
N VAL A 174 -18.31 38.37 -16.35
CA VAL A 174 -19.33 37.36 -16.64
C VAL A 174 -20.72 37.91 -16.36
N LEU A 175 -20.94 38.53 -15.21
CA LEU A 175 -22.22 39.12 -14.84
C LEU A 175 -22.65 40.20 -15.88
N LEU A 176 -21.71 41.08 -16.29
CA LEU A 176 -22.01 42.12 -17.28
C LEU A 176 -22.30 41.54 -18.67
N ALA A 177 -21.72 40.40 -19.03
CA ALA A 177 -22.01 39.73 -20.30
C ALA A 177 -23.45 39.23 -20.37
N GLU A 178 -24.05 38.90 -19.23
CA GLU A 178 -25.46 38.47 -19.11
C GLU A 178 -26.41 39.59 -18.66
N PHE A 179 -25.91 40.81 -18.52
CA PHE A 179 -26.72 41.93 -18.01
C PHE A 179 -27.97 42.19 -18.85
N GLY A 180 -29.13 42.12 -18.20
CA GLY A 180 -30.44 42.23 -18.84
C GLY A 180 -31.00 40.87 -19.31
N CYS A 181 -30.38 39.75 -18.93
CA CYS A 181 -30.96 38.41 -19.07
C CYS A 181 -32.25 38.33 -18.26
N LEU A 182 -33.26 37.68 -18.83
CA LEU A 182 -34.57 37.45 -18.22
C LEU A 182 -34.88 35.93 -18.38
N SER A 183 -34.92 35.23 -17.32
CA SER A 183 -35.09 33.75 -17.20
C SER A 183 -33.86 32.92 -17.56
N VAL A 184 -33.52 31.98 -16.70
CA VAL A 184 -32.37 31.03 -16.83
C VAL A 184 -31.03 31.76 -17.00
N CYS A 185 -30.77 32.73 -16.10
CA CYS A 185 -29.52 33.48 -16.10
C CYS A 185 -28.50 32.83 -15.18
N SER A 186 -27.27 32.60 -15.64
CA SER A 186 -26.22 31.98 -14.82
C SER A 186 -25.61 32.98 -13.81
N ALA A 187 -25.76 34.26 -14.02
CA ALA A 187 -25.30 35.34 -13.14
C ALA A 187 -26.45 36.04 -12.34
N ASP A 188 -27.55 35.34 -12.12
CA ASP A 188 -28.63 35.78 -11.22
C ASP A 188 -28.27 35.41 -9.77
N ILE A 189 -27.55 36.32 -9.11
CA ILE A 189 -27.07 36.17 -7.74
C ILE A 189 -28.20 36.37 -6.73
N SER A 190 -29.13 37.25 -7.07
CA SER A 190 -30.27 37.61 -6.21
C SER A 190 -31.38 36.56 -6.21
N GLY A 191 -31.45 35.70 -7.23
CA GLY A 191 -32.48 34.66 -7.39
C GLY A 191 -33.84 35.24 -7.82
N ASP A 192 -33.84 36.42 -8.52
CA ASP A 192 -35.07 37.09 -8.99
C ASP A 192 -35.40 36.77 -10.46
N ASP A 193 -34.76 35.76 -11.04
CA ASP A 193 -34.87 35.32 -12.44
C ASP A 193 -34.36 36.37 -13.47
N SER A 194 -33.56 37.36 -13.02
CA SER A 194 -32.99 38.36 -13.93
C SER A 194 -31.58 38.79 -13.51
N THR A 195 -30.66 38.98 -14.48
CA THR A 195 -29.34 39.57 -14.22
C THR A 195 -29.39 41.08 -14.39
N ASN A 196 -29.29 41.81 -13.28
CA ASN A 196 -29.51 43.25 -13.25
C ASN A 196 -28.58 44.00 -12.26
N VAL A 197 -28.88 45.24 -11.93
CA VAL A 197 -28.09 46.06 -10.99
C VAL A 197 -28.06 45.45 -9.58
N GLN A 198 -29.08 44.71 -9.17
CA GLN A 198 -29.15 44.10 -7.84
C GLN A 198 -28.05 43.03 -7.69
N ASP A 199 -27.86 42.19 -8.70
CA ASP A 199 -26.82 41.17 -8.74
C ASP A 199 -25.42 41.79 -8.70
N LEU A 200 -25.20 42.85 -9.48
CA LEU A 200 -23.94 43.57 -9.45
C LEU A 200 -23.66 44.16 -8.05
N LEU A 201 -24.66 44.70 -7.37
CA LEU A 201 -24.48 45.23 -6.01
C LEU A 201 -24.14 44.13 -4.98
N LEU A 202 -24.74 42.94 -5.10
CA LEU A 202 -24.41 41.80 -4.27
C LEU A 202 -22.98 41.35 -4.47
N LEU A 203 -22.55 41.21 -5.73
CA LEU A 203 -21.17 40.84 -6.05
C LEU A 203 -20.17 41.88 -5.53
N LEU A 204 -20.46 43.19 -5.73
CA LEU A 204 -19.55 44.24 -5.26
C LEU A 204 -19.49 44.33 -3.72
N ALA A 205 -20.51 43.89 -2.99
CA ALA A 205 -20.51 43.89 -1.52
C ALA A 205 -19.45 42.94 -0.93
N VAL A 206 -19.08 41.89 -1.66
CA VAL A 206 -18.10 40.87 -1.27
C VAL A 206 -16.86 40.85 -2.16
N PHE A 207 -16.68 41.85 -2.98
CA PHE A 207 -15.58 41.96 -3.94
C PHE A 207 -14.21 41.88 -3.25
N GLY A 208 -13.32 41.04 -3.79
CA GLY A 208 -11.97 40.82 -3.27
C GLY A 208 -11.90 39.82 -2.14
N THR A 209 -12.98 39.12 -1.85
CA THR A 209 -12.98 37.96 -0.92
C THR A 209 -12.80 36.65 -1.66
N THR A 210 -12.40 35.66 -0.94
CA THR A 210 -12.34 34.24 -1.41
C THR A 210 -13.60 33.51 -0.97
N CYS A 211 -14.09 32.64 -1.77
CA CYS A 211 -15.04 31.64 -1.39
C CYS A 211 -14.31 30.47 -0.77
#